data_4b627fc67ac6b6c0774ba71c33dfc973
#
_entry.id   4b627fc67ac6b6c0774ba71c33dfc973
#
_cell.length_a   1.000
_cell.length_b   1.000
_cell.length_c   1.000
_cell.angle_alpha   90.00
_cell.angle_beta   90.00
_cell.angle_gamma   90.00
#
_symmetry.space_group_name_H-M   'P 1'
#
loop_
_entity.id
_entity.type
_entity.pdbx_description
1 polymer ?
#
loop_
_entity_poly.entity_id
_entity_poly.type
_entity_poly.pdbx_seq_one_letter_code
_entity_poly.pdbx_strand_id
1 'polypeptide(L)'
;MNDESAARDRKMGNFLQGVASRNPNALILVLTGNLHPLKAAMKEFGYPFMGMFLPADQVKSLVVIDKGGTAWLWMKNGCDVHSLPSTNGTERGVFLDPKRAPAWAPVSGYDGVLSTGKSITASLPAISNPSKSPACVAHE
;
A
#
# COMPACT_ATOMS: atom_id res chain seq x y z
N MET A 1 6.06 18.04 -7.94
CA MET A 1 5.24 16.84 -7.63
C MET A 1 5.72 16.05 -6.40
N ASN A 2 7.01 16.04 -6.07
CA ASN A 2 7.55 15.25 -4.93
C ASN A 2 7.27 15.85 -3.54
N ASP A 3 7.18 17.18 -3.40
CA ASP A 3 7.01 17.83 -2.09
C ASP A 3 5.63 17.62 -1.48
N GLU A 4 4.58 17.64 -2.28
CA GLU A 4 3.21 17.36 -1.78
C GLU A 4 3.04 15.92 -1.30
N SER A 5 3.59 14.96 -2.03
CA SER A 5 3.54 13.55 -1.66
C SER A 5 4.30 13.27 -0.36
N ALA A 6 5.51 13.85 -0.23
CA ALA A 6 6.29 13.77 1.01
C ALA A 6 5.59 14.42 2.19
N ALA A 7 4.97 15.59 1.97
CA ALA A 7 4.22 16.30 3.02
C ALA A 7 2.98 15.51 3.46
N ARG A 8 2.27 14.88 2.53
CA ARG A 8 1.13 14.00 2.82
C ARG A 8 1.56 12.80 3.66
N ASP A 9 2.59 12.08 3.25
CA ASP A 9 3.06 10.89 3.94
C ASP A 9 3.57 11.22 5.34
N ARG A 10 4.26 12.35 5.51
CA ARG A 10 4.66 12.86 6.82
C ARG A 10 3.45 13.18 7.71
N LYS A 11 2.43 13.83 7.18
CA LYS A 11 1.19 14.13 7.93
C LYS A 11 0.50 12.85 8.37
N MET A 12 0.44 11.83 7.51
CA MET A 12 -0.12 10.52 7.84
C MET A 12 0.66 9.84 8.96
N GLY A 13 1.99 9.84 8.89
CA GLY A 13 2.85 9.28 9.94
C GLY A 13 2.67 9.99 11.29
N ASN A 14 2.68 11.32 11.28
CA ASN A 14 2.45 12.12 12.51
C ASN A 14 1.07 11.88 13.12
N PHE A 15 0.04 11.76 12.27
CA PHE A 15 -1.31 11.43 12.73
C PHE A 15 -1.35 10.08 13.43
N LEU A 16 -0.74 9.04 12.84
CA LEU A 16 -0.70 7.70 13.42
C LEU A 16 0.09 7.68 14.73
N GLN A 17 1.20 8.38 14.83
CA GLN A 17 1.93 8.53 16.09
C GLN A 17 1.05 9.18 17.18
N GLY A 18 0.31 10.22 16.83
CA GLY A 18 -0.64 10.86 17.74
C GLY A 18 -1.77 9.93 18.17
N VAL A 19 -2.27 9.06 17.28
CA VAL A 19 -3.25 8.02 17.64
C VAL A 19 -2.65 7.00 18.61
N ALA A 20 -1.44 6.51 18.32
CA ALA A 20 -0.75 5.54 19.17
C ALA A 20 -0.46 6.09 20.57
N SER A 21 0.01 7.34 20.67
CA SER A 21 0.30 7.98 21.95
C SER A 21 -0.94 8.14 22.83
N ARG A 22 -2.11 8.35 22.24
CA ARG A 22 -3.39 8.43 22.99
C ARG A 22 -3.97 7.07 23.34
N ASN A 23 -3.47 5.99 22.76
CA ASN A 23 -3.98 4.63 22.92
C ASN A 23 -2.82 3.64 23.16
N PRO A 24 -2.04 3.79 24.23
CA PRO A 24 -0.76 3.07 24.40
C PRO A 24 -0.92 1.54 24.51
N ASN A 25 -2.10 1.06 24.87
CA ASN A 25 -2.39 -0.38 25.00
C ASN A 25 -3.21 -0.95 23.86
N ALA A 26 -3.46 -0.18 22.80
CA ALA A 26 -4.27 -0.62 21.66
C ALA A 26 -3.39 -1.18 20.54
N LEU A 27 -3.85 -2.28 19.92
CA LEU A 27 -3.36 -2.69 18.61
C LEU A 27 -4.05 -1.82 17.55
N ILE A 28 -3.25 -1.07 16.79
CA ILE A 28 -3.75 -0.20 15.73
C ILE A 28 -3.48 -0.87 14.39
N LEU A 29 -4.54 -1.17 13.65
CA LEU A 29 -4.46 -1.71 12.30
C LEU A 29 -4.70 -0.57 11.29
N VAL A 30 -3.78 -0.42 10.35
CA VAL A 30 -3.85 0.61 9.31
C VAL A 30 -3.89 -0.07 7.95
N LEU A 31 -4.94 0.16 7.18
CA LEU A 31 -5.04 -0.25 5.79
C LEU A 31 -4.74 0.95 4.88
N THR A 32 -3.77 0.79 4.00
CA THR A 32 -3.35 1.85 3.07
C THR A 32 -2.84 1.25 1.77
N GLY A 33 -2.56 2.08 0.77
CA GLY A 33 -1.90 1.64 -0.47
C GLY A 33 -0.48 1.12 -0.21
N ASN A 34 -0.01 0.21 -1.03
CA ASN A 34 1.25 -0.53 -0.83
C ASN A 34 2.50 0.34 -0.66
N LEU A 35 2.55 1.55 -1.19
CA LEU A 35 3.74 2.41 -1.06
C LEU A 35 3.82 3.11 0.29
N HIS A 36 2.69 3.56 0.85
CA HIS A 36 2.69 4.35 2.10
C HIS A 36 3.32 3.63 3.30
N PRO A 37 3.12 2.31 3.51
CA PRO A 37 3.68 1.63 4.68
C PRO A 37 5.15 1.24 4.51
N LEU A 38 5.80 1.55 3.38
CA LEU A 38 7.21 1.26 3.16
C LEU A 38 8.10 1.91 4.23
N LYS A 39 9.01 1.13 4.78
CA LYS A 39 10.01 1.54 5.79
C LYS A 39 11.36 1.89 5.17
N ALA A 40 11.51 1.75 3.86
CA ALA A 40 12.71 2.07 3.11
C ALA A 40 12.38 2.93 1.88
N ALA A 41 13.31 3.78 1.49
CA ALA A 41 13.16 4.64 0.32
C ALA A 41 13.24 3.83 -0.98
N MET A 42 12.52 4.29 -1.98
CA MET A 42 12.64 3.83 -3.37
C MET A 42 13.21 4.98 -4.22
N LYS A 43 14.23 4.68 -5.02
CA LYS A 43 14.92 5.69 -5.85
C LYS A 43 13.97 6.37 -6.84
N GLU A 44 13.01 5.62 -7.36
CA GLU A 44 12.05 6.06 -8.37
C GLU A 44 11.13 7.17 -7.87
N PHE A 45 10.90 7.26 -6.57
CA PHE A 45 9.98 8.22 -5.98
C PHE A 45 10.66 9.48 -5.43
N GLY A 46 11.90 9.36 -4.94
CA GLY A 46 12.69 10.48 -4.46
C GLY A 46 12.15 11.19 -3.20
N TYR A 47 11.17 10.60 -2.51
CA TYR A 47 10.62 11.12 -1.26
C TYR A 47 10.35 9.99 -0.24
N PRO A 48 10.33 10.32 1.07
CA PRO A 48 10.08 9.32 2.11
C PRO A 48 8.58 8.96 2.19
N PHE A 49 8.30 7.69 2.45
CA PHE A 49 6.96 7.15 2.65
C PHE A 49 6.52 7.26 4.12
N MET A 50 5.22 7.14 4.37
CA MET A 50 4.62 7.20 5.71
C MET A 50 5.30 6.27 6.71
N GLY A 51 5.58 5.02 6.30
CA GLY A 51 6.23 4.02 7.16
C GLY A 51 7.60 4.43 7.69
N MET A 52 8.32 5.31 6.97
CA MET A 52 9.63 5.82 7.37
C MET A 52 9.55 6.87 8.49
N PHE A 53 8.37 7.41 8.77
CA PHE A 53 8.13 8.35 9.87
C PHE A 53 7.61 7.68 11.14
N LEU A 54 7.43 6.35 11.12
CA LEU A 54 6.92 5.59 12.26
C LEU A 54 8.07 4.89 13.01
N PRO A 55 7.97 4.70 14.35
CA PRO A 55 8.97 3.96 15.11
C PRO A 55 9.09 2.52 14.61
N ALA A 56 10.29 2.14 14.12
CA ALA A 56 10.50 0.86 13.44
C ALA A 56 10.31 -0.37 14.35
N ASP A 57 10.55 -0.20 15.63
CA ASP A 57 10.39 -1.23 16.68
C ASP A 57 8.93 -1.46 17.10
N GLN A 58 8.07 -0.46 16.91
CA GLN A 58 6.67 -0.50 17.30
C GLN A 58 5.72 -0.82 16.14
N VAL A 59 6.21 -0.78 14.91
CA VAL A 59 5.39 -0.93 13.70
C VAL A 59 5.83 -2.13 12.89
N LYS A 60 4.86 -2.96 12.48
CA LYS A 60 5.06 -3.99 11.48
C LYS A 60 4.36 -3.59 10.18
N SER A 61 5.13 -3.46 9.14
CA SER A 61 4.67 -3.13 7.79
C SER A 61 4.56 -4.41 6.97
N LEU A 62 3.37 -4.66 6.42
CA LEU A 62 3.09 -5.84 5.61
C LEU A 62 2.59 -5.41 4.23
N VAL A 63 3.15 -6.01 3.19
CA VAL A 63 2.55 -5.88 1.87
C VAL A 63 1.45 -6.93 1.68
N VAL A 64 0.31 -6.51 1.13
CA VAL A 64 -0.75 -7.45 0.76
C VAL A 64 -0.38 -8.10 -0.56
N ILE A 65 -0.38 -9.43 -0.59
CA ILE A 65 -0.16 -10.23 -1.80
C ILE A 65 -1.34 -11.16 -2.05
N ASP A 66 -1.55 -11.49 -3.32
CA ASP A 66 -2.62 -12.36 -3.81
C ASP A 66 -2.12 -13.31 -4.91
N LYS A 67 -2.99 -14.12 -5.47
CA LYS A 67 -2.69 -15.01 -6.60
C LYS A 67 -2.89 -14.32 -7.97
N GLY A 68 -2.81 -13.01 -8.01
CA GLY A 68 -3.15 -12.23 -9.19
C GLY A 68 -4.65 -12.04 -9.34
N GLY A 69 -5.10 -11.77 -10.55
CA GLY A 69 -6.48 -11.46 -10.85
C GLY A 69 -6.64 -10.11 -11.49
N THR A 70 -7.62 -9.32 -11.06
CA THR A 70 -7.87 -8.00 -11.62
C THR A 70 -8.12 -6.97 -10.54
N ALA A 71 -7.73 -5.72 -10.80
CA ALA A 71 -8.06 -4.59 -9.96
C ALA A 71 -8.42 -3.36 -10.81
N TRP A 72 -9.24 -2.48 -10.25
CA TRP A 72 -9.51 -1.18 -10.82
C TRP A 72 -8.35 -0.24 -10.47
N LEU A 73 -7.56 0.14 -11.46
CA LEU A 73 -6.36 0.94 -11.27
C LEU A 73 -6.32 2.10 -12.26
N TRP A 74 -5.71 3.19 -11.84
CA TRP A 74 -5.33 4.27 -12.73
C TRP A 74 -3.89 4.04 -13.21
N MET A 75 -3.70 3.95 -14.52
CA MET A 75 -2.41 3.79 -15.18
C MET A 75 -2.25 4.80 -16.31
N LYS A 76 -1.10 4.77 -17.03
CA LYS A 76 -0.84 5.70 -18.15
C LYS A 76 -1.92 5.70 -19.24
N ASN A 77 -2.59 4.59 -19.42
CA ASN A 77 -3.68 4.40 -20.41
C ASN A 77 -5.07 4.69 -19.84
N GLY A 78 -5.15 5.26 -18.65
CA GLY A 78 -6.42 5.62 -18.01
C GLY A 78 -6.79 4.75 -16.82
N CYS A 79 -8.03 4.91 -16.38
CA CYS A 79 -8.63 4.23 -15.24
C CYS A 79 -9.51 3.10 -15.75
N ASP A 80 -9.10 1.86 -15.51
CA ASP A 80 -9.79 0.67 -15.99
C ASP A 80 -9.47 -0.54 -15.13
N VAL A 81 -10.09 -1.68 -15.48
CA VAL A 81 -9.76 -2.99 -14.91
C VAL A 81 -8.44 -3.47 -15.51
N HIS A 82 -7.44 -3.61 -14.68
CA HIS A 82 -6.13 -4.11 -15.07
C HIS A 82 -5.85 -5.47 -14.47
N SER A 83 -5.18 -6.33 -15.26
CA SER A 83 -4.68 -7.61 -14.76
C SER A 83 -3.53 -7.39 -13.80
N LEU A 84 -3.56 -8.10 -12.68
CA LEU A 84 -2.48 -8.15 -11.70
C LEU A 84 -1.66 -9.42 -11.92
N PRO A 85 -0.33 -9.33 -11.88
CA PRO A 85 0.52 -10.50 -11.96
C PRO A 85 0.27 -11.42 -10.76
N SER A 86 0.27 -12.73 -11.01
CA SER A 86 0.25 -13.70 -9.92
C SER A 86 1.50 -13.53 -9.06
N THR A 87 1.29 -13.37 -7.77
CA THR A 87 2.36 -13.50 -6.78
C THR A 87 2.37 -14.94 -6.25
N ASN A 88 3.53 -15.46 -5.82
CA ASN A 88 3.67 -16.82 -5.34
C ASN A 88 3.01 -17.08 -3.97
N GLY A 89 2.09 -16.21 -3.55
CA GLY A 89 1.34 -16.30 -2.30
C GLY A 89 0.26 -17.37 -2.34
N THR A 90 0.65 -18.64 -2.24
CA THR A 90 -0.29 -19.77 -2.29
C THR A 90 -1.00 -20.02 -0.97
N GLU A 91 -0.39 -19.68 0.15
CA GLU A 91 -0.92 -19.86 1.48
C GLU A 91 -1.58 -18.58 2.00
N ARG A 92 -2.74 -18.72 2.60
CA ARG A 92 -3.40 -17.61 3.30
C ARG A 92 -2.78 -17.41 4.68
N GLY A 93 -2.43 -16.18 5.01
CA GLY A 93 -1.90 -15.86 6.35
C GLY A 93 -1.04 -14.62 6.40
N VAL A 94 -0.56 -14.33 7.59
CA VAL A 94 0.45 -13.31 7.86
C VAL A 94 1.80 -13.99 8.03
N PHE A 95 2.79 -13.56 7.26
CA PHE A 95 4.14 -14.11 7.32
C PHE A 95 5.12 -12.97 7.59
N LEU A 96 5.71 -12.95 8.77
CA LEU A 96 6.73 -11.98 9.17
C LEU A 96 8.10 -12.38 8.61
N ASP A 97 8.19 -12.46 7.29
CA ASP A 97 9.41 -12.76 6.55
C ASP A 97 9.54 -11.78 5.38
N PRO A 98 10.47 -10.81 5.46
CA PRO A 98 10.69 -9.82 4.40
C PRO A 98 11.09 -10.45 3.05
N LYS A 99 11.65 -11.64 3.04
CA LYS A 99 12.03 -12.36 1.80
C LYS A 99 10.82 -12.79 0.97
N ARG A 100 9.64 -12.83 1.57
CA ARG A 100 8.38 -13.10 0.86
C ARG A 100 7.81 -11.86 0.15
N ALA A 101 8.34 -10.68 0.45
CA ALA A 101 7.91 -9.46 -0.24
C ALA A 101 8.18 -9.55 -1.75
N PRO A 102 7.35 -8.92 -2.59
CA PRO A 102 7.57 -8.89 -4.04
C PRO A 102 8.92 -8.29 -4.41
N ALA A 103 9.51 -8.74 -5.51
CA ALA A 103 10.84 -8.30 -5.95
C ALA A 103 10.95 -6.80 -6.25
N TRP A 104 9.84 -6.12 -6.49
CA TRP A 104 9.83 -4.66 -6.67
C TRP A 104 9.99 -3.88 -5.35
N ALA A 105 9.72 -4.53 -4.20
CA ALA A 105 9.87 -3.89 -2.90
C ALA A 105 11.36 -3.75 -2.54
N PRO A 106 11.78 -2.60 -1.98
CA PRO A 106 13.14 -2.45 -1.51
C PRO A 106 13.42 -3.42 -0.34
N VAL A 107 14.65 -3.84 -0.23
CA VAL A 107 15.11 -4.61 0.92
C VAL A 107 14.78 -3.83 2.20
N SER A 108 14.21 -4.48 3.19
CA SER A 108 13.74 -3.87 4.44
C SER A 108 12.54 -2.91 4.28
N GLY A 109 11.92 -2.84 3.11
CA GLY A 109 10.72 -2.02 2.89
C GLY A 109 9.51 -2.50 3.67
N TYR A 110 9.44 -3.82 3.90
CA TYR A 110 8.38 -4.48 4.67
C TYR A 110 8.96 -5.46 5.68
N ASP A 111 8.25 -5.69 6.78
CA ASP A 111 8.56 -6.75 7.75
C ASP A 111 8.03 -8.12 7.31
N GLY A 112 7.17 -8.15 6.29
CA GLY A 112 6.59 -9.38 5.79
C GLY A 112 5.42 -9.16 4.84
N VAL A 113 4.57 -10.17 4.72
CA VAL A 113 3.43 -10.18 3.81
C VAL A 113 2.15 -10.61 4.51
N LEU A 114 1.03 -10.04 4.05
CA LEU A 114 -0.30 -10.56 4.28
C LEU A 114 -0.76 -11.22 2.97
N SER A 115 -0.77 -12.55 2.94
CA SER A 115 -1.26 -13.30 1.79
C SER A 115 -2.74 -13.60 1.91
N THR A 116 -3.51 -13.21 0.91
CA THR A 116 -4.95 -13.54 0.83
C THR A 116 -5.17 -15.02 0.45
N GLY A 117 -4.17 -15.64 -0.19
CA GLY A 117 -4.24 -17.00 -0.72
C GLY A 117 -5.26 -17.17 -1.84
N LYS A 118 -5.78 -16.08 -2.39
CA LYS A 118 -6.83 -16.06 -3.43
C LYS A 118 -6.48 -15.06 -4.52
N SER A 119 -7.02 -15.28 -5.71
CA SER A 119 -7.09 -14.25 -6.74
C SER A 119 -8.10 -13.19 -6.33
N ILE A 120 -7.84 -11.96 -6.71
CA ILE A 120 -8.76 -10.83 -6.51
C ILE A 120 -9.50 -10.52 -7.81
N THR A 121 -10.69 -9.97 -7.67
CA THR A 121 -11.50 -9.50 -8.80
C THR A 121 -11.78 -8.03 -8.58
N ALA A 122 -11.59 -7.22 -9.62
CA ALA A 122 -11.93 -5.81 -9.57
C ALA A 122 -13.40 -5.63 -9.20
N SER A 123 -13.66 -4.84 -8.18
CA SER A 123 -15.02 -4.36 -7.90
C SER A 123 -15.36 -3.25 -8.90
N LEU A 124 -16.58 -3.25 -9.39
CA LEU A 124 -17.08 -2.12 -10.18
C LEU A 124 -17.13 -0.87 -9.29
N PRO A 125 -16.85 0.32 -9.86
CA PRO A 125 -17.06 1.57 -9.14
C PRO A 125 -18.51 1.69 -8.67
N ALA A 126 -18.72 2.25 -7.50
CA ALA A 126 -20.05 2.45 -6.90
C ALA A 126 -20.90 3.51 -7.66
N ILE A 127 -20.41 4.04 -8.77
CA ILE A 127 -21.06 5.06 -9.58
C ILE A 127 -21.42 4.50 -10.96
N SER A 128 -22.58 4.89 -11.46
CA SER A 128 -23.17 4.42 -12.72
C SER A 128 -22.38 4.81 -13.99
N ASN A 129 -21.44 5.76 -13.88
CA ASN A 129 -20.57 6.16 -14.98
C ASN A 129 -19.12 6.28 -14.51
N PRO A 130 -18.31 5.22 -14.66
CA PRO A 130 -16.91 5.20 -14.21
C PRO A 130 -16.03 6.26 -14.89
N SER A 131 -16.35 6.68 -16.12
CA SER A 131 -15.60 7.74 -16.81
C SER A 131 -15.81 9.13 -16.19
N LYS A 132 -16.80 9.29 -15.31
CA LYS A 132 -17.07 10.51 -14.54
C LYS A 132 -16.63 10.39 -13.07
N SER A 133 -15.97 9.28 -12.70
CA SER A 133 -15.39 9.16 -11.37
C SER A 133 -14.32 10.23 -11.16
N PRO A 134 -14.35 10.97 -10.05
CA PRO A 134 -13.26 11.88 -9.71
C PRO A 134 -11.90 11.18 -9.64
N ALA A 135 -11.89 9.89 -9.32
CA ALA A 135 -10.68 9.07 -9.31
C ALA A 135 -10.13 8.76 -10.72
N CYS A 136 -10.96 8.95 -11.76
CA CYS A 136 -10.60 8.69 -13.16
C CYS A 136 -10.42 9.97 -13.99
N VAL A 137 -10.58 11.14 -13.39
CA VAL A 137 -10.24 12.41 -14.04
C VAL A 137 -8.72 12.59 -13.93
N ALA A 138 -8.05 12.55 -15.08
CA ALA A 138 -6.63 12.91 -15.15
C ALA A 138 -6.49 14.36 -14.65
N HIS A 139 -5.75 14.57 -13.59
CA HIS A 139 -5.25 15.90 -13.26
C HIS A 139 -4.13 16.19 -14.26
N GLU A 140 -4.43 17.00 -15.28
CA GLU A 140 -3.45 17.62 -16.15
C GLU A 140 -2.50 18.53 -15.37
#